data_3084b56d81bd97657891403bb78d1892
#
_entry.id   3084b56d81bd97657891403bb78d1892
#
_cell.length_a   1.000
_cell.length_b   1.000
_cell.length_c   1.000
_cell.angle_alpha   90.00
_cell.angle_beta   90.00
_cell.angle_gamma   90.00
#
_symmetry.space_group_name_H-M   'P 1'
#
loop_
_entity.id
_entity.type
_entity.pdbx_description
1 polymer ?
#
loop_
_entity_poly.entity_id
_entity_poly.type
_entity_poly.pdbx_seq_one_letter_code
_entity_poly.pdbx_strand_id
1 'polypeptide(L)'
;HLALPCPDAQIPPESILTGIDAVIAAGLGQDKGPVHINCMFREPLAPISVAAPWPDSYMSRLKSWDAVHAPYTCWETPRTALTFEQVTGLTEMLSSTDKGLLVIGRINDPDECDAVSALANKLHWPVLADCTSGCRRMDCCKGLIAHYDLILRSTKFADCILPECVLHLGDVVISK
;
A
#
# COMPACT_ATOMS: atom_id res chain seq x y z
N HIS A 1 -10.87 6.48 9.82
CA HIS A 1 -12.32 6.64 10.05
C HIS A 1 -12.70 8.11 9.96
N LEU A 2 -13.75 8.40 9.18
CA LEU A 2 -14.36 9.73 9.04
C LEU A 2 -15.86 9.61 9.33
N ALA A 3 -16.41 10.47 10.19
CA ALA A 3 -17.84 10.65 10.34
C ALA A 3 -18.24 11.96 9.64
N LEU A 4 -19.01 11.85 8.58
CA LEU A 4 -19.58 13.01 7.91
C LEU A 4 -20.77 13.55 8.71
N PRO A 5 -20.95 14.87 8.78
CA PRO A 5 -22.14 15.45 9.38
C PRO A 5 -23.41 15.10 8.61
N CYS A 6 -24.59 15.19 9.26
CA CYS A 6 -25.85 15.12 8.53
C CYS A 6 -25.89 16.20 7.45
N PRO A 7 -26.46 15.89 6.26
CA PRO A 7 -26.60 16.86 5.18
C PRO A 7 -27.30 18.14 5.65
N ASP A 8 -26.64 19.30 5.45
CA ASP A 8 -27.13 20.61 5.82
C ASP A 8 -26.49 21.68 4.93
N ALA A 9 -27.30 22.63 4.42
CA ALA A 9 -26.80 23.68 3.55
C ALA A 9 -25.88 24.71 4.26
N GLN A 10 -25.83 24.69 5.59
CA GLN A 10 -24.92 25.51 6.37
C GLN A 10 -23.51 24.93 6.46
N ILE A 11 -23.35 23.64 6.16
CA ILE A 11 -22.04 22.96 6.15
C ILE A 11 -21.36 23.26 4.82
N PRO A 12 -20.18 23.87 4.82
CA PRO A 12 -19.45 24.13 3.59
C PRO A 12 -19.15 22.84 2.82
N PRO A 13 -19.54 22.71 1.53
CA PRO A 13 -19.27 21.51 0.77
C PRO A 13 -17.78 21.21 0.64
N GLU A 14 -16.92 22.21 0.65
CA GLU A 14 -15.47 22.08 0.61
C GLU A 14 -14.92 21.33 1.83
N SER A 15 -15.55 21.51 3.00
CA SER A 15 -15.13 20.78 4.22
C SER A 15 -15.41 19.29 4.11
N ILE A 16 -16.51 18.91 3.44
CA ILE A 16 -16.86 17.52 3.17
C ILE A 16 -15.86 16.92 2.18
N LEU A 17 -15.59 17.61 1.07
CA LEU A 17 -14.63 17.18 0.06
C LEU A 17 -13.23 17.00 0.65
N THR A 18 -12.73 18.01 1.37
CA THR A 18 -11.42 17.94 2.04
C THR A 18 -11.33 16.76 3.02
N GLY A 19 -12.40 16.52 3.80
CA GLY A 19 -12.44 15.41 4.75
C GLY A 19 -12.41 14.05 4.06
N ILE A 20 -13.12 13.89 2.95
CA ILE A 20 -13.11 12.67 2.13
C ILE A 20 -11.74 12.47 1.51
N ASP A 21 -11.16 13.51 0.89
CA ASP A 21 -9.83 13.44 0.27
C ASP A 21 -8.76 13.06 1.30
N ALA A 22 -8.81 13.64 2.50
CA ALA A 22 -7.88 13.32 3.59
C ALA A 22 -7.92 11.84 3.99
N VAL A 23 -9.12 11.29 4.13
CA VAL A 23 -9.30 9.90 4.52
C VAL A 23 -8.88 8.94 3.39
N ILE A 24 -9.17 9.28 2.14
CA ILE A 24 -8.72 8.50 0.98
C ILE A 24 -7.19 8.56 0.89
N ALA A 25 -6.60 9.74 1.01
CA ALA A 25 -5.14 9.90 1.00
C ALA A 25 -4.46 9.08 2.11
N ALA A 26 -5.05 9.05 3.31
CA ALA A 26 -4.55 8.21 4.41
C ALA A 26 -4.64 6.71 4.07
N GLY A 27 -5.71 6.27 3.41
CA GLY A 27 -5.87 4.88 2.98
C GLY A 27 -4.95 4.45 1.84
N LEU A 28 -4.48 5.40 1.03
CA LEU A 28 -3.55 5.20 -0.08
C LEU A 28 -2.10 5.55 0.29
N GLY A 29 -1.86 6.03 1.52
CA GLY A 29 -0.56 6.44 2.01
C GLY A 29 0.44 5.28 2.18
N GLN A 30 1.49 5.52 2.95
CA GLN A 30 2.56 4.54 3.18
C GLN A 30 2.01 3.23 3.77
N ASP A 31 1.12 3.32 4.76
CA ASP A 31 0.43 2.17 5.35
C ASP A 31 -0.94 1.99 4.68
N LYS A 32 -0.93 1.50 3.44
CA LYS A 32 -2.16 1.27 2.66
C LYS A 32 -3.15 0.38 3.41
N GLY A 33 -4.41 0.82 3.49
CA GLY A 33 -5.42 0.05 4.19
C GLY A 33 -6.85 0.54 3.95
N PRO A 34 -7.85 -0.20 4.43
CA PRO A 34 -9.25 0.18 4.27
C PRO A 34 -9.57 1.44 5.08
N VAL A 35 -10.43 2.28 4.53
CA VAL A 35 -10.99 3.44 5.20
C VAL A 35 -12.47 3.27 5.41
N HIS A 36 -12.98 3.85 6.51
CA HIS A 36 -14.39 3.83 6.84
C HIS A 36 -14.93 5.26 6.88
N ILE A 37 -15.94 5.52 6.06
CA ILE A 37 -16.67 6.80 6.03
C ILE A 37 -18.09 6.53 6.50
N ASN A 38 -18.46 7.10 7.65
CA ASN A 38 -19.83 7.05 8.17
C ASN A 38 -20.62 8.25 7.66
N CYS A 39 -21.67 7.99 6.87
CA CYS A 39 -22.56 9.02 6.37
C CYS A 39 -23.83 9.04 7.24
N MET A 40 -23.99 10.08 8.03
CA MET A 40 -25.16 10.25 8.89
C MET A 40 -26.30 10.91 8.10
N PHE A 41 -27.51 10.39 8.28
CA PHE A 41 -28.75 10.95 7.70
C PHE A 41 -29.80 11.12 8.77
N ARG A 42 -30.71 12.09 8.56
CA ARG A 42 -31.88 12.31 9.42
C ARG A 42 -33.06 11.46 8.96
N GLU A 43 -33.91 11.12 9.87
CA GLU A 43 -35.22 10.55 9.54
C GLU A 43 -36.09 11.55 8.69
N PRO A 44 -36.90 11.05 7.74
CA PRO A 44 -37.06 9.65 7.34
C PRO A 44 -35.96 9.18 6.41
N LEU A 45 -35.48 7.92 6.60
CA LEU A 45 -34.39 7.34 5.79
C LEU A 45 -34.89 6.82 4.43
N ALA A 46 -36.17 6.64 4.26
CA ALA A 46 -36.76 6.26 2.97
C ALA A 46 -36.56 7.41 1.93
N PRO A 47 -36.24 7.10 0.66
CA PRO A 47 -36.09 8.11 -0.37
C PRO A 47 -37.43 8.79 -0.65
N ILE A 48 -37.64 9.96 -0.07
CA ILE A 48 -38.78 10.82 -0.35
C ILE A 48 -38.34 11.93 -1.29
N SER A 49 -39.18 12.23 -2.28
CA SER A 49 -38.98 13.40 -3.13
C SER A 49 -39.00 14.66 -2.28
N VAL A 50 -37.87 15.36 -2.20
CA VAL A 50 -37.77 16.64 -1.47
C VAL A 50 -38.18 17.74 -2.42
N ALA A 51 -39.18 18.52 -2.01
CA ALA A 51 -39.71 19.62 -2.83
C ALA A 51 -38.75 20.80 -3.00
N ALA A 52 -37.71 20.91 -2.19
CA ALA A 52 -36.76 22.01 -2.24
C ALA A 52 -35.35 21.48 -2.67
N PRO A 53 -34.88 21.84 -3.86
CA PRO A 53 -33.51 21.55 -4.26
C PRO A 53 -32.53 22.32 -3.35
N TRP A 54 -31.29 21.82 -3.31
CA TRP A 54 -30.19 22.53 -2.64
C TRP A 54 -30.08 23.97 -3.19
N PRO A 55 -29.75 24.96 -2.36
CA PRO A 55 -29.60 26.35 -2.82
C PRO A 55 -28.56 26.45 -3.95
N ASP A 56 -28.87 27.23 -4.98
CA ASP A 56 -27.95 27.45 -6.10
C ASP A 56 -26.60 28.01 -5.64
N SER A 57 -26.61 28.84 -4.59
CA SER A 57 -25.39 29.35 -3.96
C SER A 57 -24.50 28.25 -3.37
N TYR A 58 -25.10 27.16 -2.86
CA TYR A 58 -24.38 25.99 -2.38
C TYR A 58 -23.81 25.18 -3.55
N MET A 59 -24.64 24.87 -4.53
CA MET A 59 -24.24 24.07 -5.69
C MET A 59 -23.21 24.80 -6.57
N SER A 60 -23.28 26.11 -6.67
CA SER A 60 -22.31 26.90 -7.45
C SER A 60 -20.87 26.78 -6.96
N ARG A 61 -20.67 26.51 -5.66
CA ARG A 61 -19.35 26.29 -5.06
C ARG A 61 -18.68 24.98 -5.53
N LEU A 62 -19.47 24.03 -5.98
CA LEU A 62 -18.99 22.71 -6.43
C LEU A 62 -18.70 22.68 -7.94
N LYS A 63 -19.20 23.64 -8.73
CA LYS A 63 -19.14 23.61 -10.20
C LYS A 63 -17.71 23.49 -10.75
N SER A 64 -16.76 24.20 -10.17
CA SER A 64 -15.35 24.15 -10.62
C SER A 64 -14.69 22.82 -10.31
N TRP A 65 -15.00 22.23 -9.17
CA TRP A 65 -14.51 20.91 -8.78
C TRP A 65 -15.13 19.79 -9.61
N ASP A 66 -16.44 19.82 -9.78
CA ASP A 66 -17.21 18.83 -10.55
C ASP A 66 -16.74 18.76 -12.01
N ALA A 67 -16.36 19.88 -12.59
CA ALA A 67 -15.84 19.95 -13.97
C ALA A 67 -14.44 19.33 -14.14
N VAL A 68 -13.65 19.21 -13.08
CA VAL A 68 -12.25 18.77 -13.17
C VAL A 68 -12.09 17.26 -12.96
N HIS A 69 -13.06 16.61 -12.30
CA HIS A 69 -13.01 15.18 -11.94
C HIS A 69 -11.71 14.77 -11.19
N ALA A 70 -11.23 15.63 -10.31
CA ALA A 70 -10.01 15.43 -9.51
C ALA A 70 -10.33 15.65 -8.02
N PRO A 71 -9.47 15.16 -7.11
CA PRO A 71 -9.59 15.49 -5.69
C PRO A 71 -9.67 17.00 -5.47
N TYR A 72 -10.51 17.44 -4.52
CA TYR A 72 -10.61 18.85 -4.15
C TYR A 72 -9.34 19.33 -3.42
N THR A 73 -8.77 18.44 -2.59
CA THR A 73 -7.53 18.69 -1.86
C THR A 73 -6.51 17.61 -2.21
N CYS A 74 -5.32 18.00 -2.67
CA CYS A 74 -4.20 17.09 -2.90
C CYS A 74 -3.39 16.91 -1.62
N TRP A 75 -3.06 15.67 -1.31
CA TRP A 75 -2.22 15.30 -0.17
C TRP A 75 -0.95 14.62 -0.69
N GLU A 76 0.18 15.26 -0.43
CA GLU A 76 1.48 14.67 -0.75
C GLU A 76 1.83 13.62 0.30
N THR A 77 2.09 12.40 -0.17
CA THR A 77 2.55 11.32 0.72
C THR A 77 4.07 11.36 0.78
N PRO A 78 4.68 11.62 1.95
CA PRO A 78 6.13 11.57 2.08
C PRO A 78 6.62 10.14 1.82
N ARG A 79 7.70 10.01 1.04
CA ARG A 79 8.39 8.75 0.81
C ARG A 79 9.68 8.72 1.58
N THR A 80 9.88 7.68 2.37
CA THR A 80 11.16 7.40 3.00
C THR A 80 12.10 6.80 1.95
N ALA A 81 13.28 7.36 1.82
CA ALA A 81 14.31 6.85 0.92
C ALA A 81 15.65 6.72 1.68
N LEU A 82 16.46 5.75 1.27
CA LEU A 82 17.81 5.59 1.80
C LEU A 82 18.70 6.75 1.31
N THR A 83 19.62 7.18 2.14
CA THR A 83 20.68 8.12 1.73
C THR A 83 21.65 7.42 0.78
N PHE A 84 22.42 8.21 0.02
CA PHE A 84 23.44 7.67 -0.86
C PHE A 84 24.47 6.79 -0.11
N GLU A 85 24.88 7.20 1.07
CA GLU A 85 25.82 6.46 1.92
C GLU A 85 25.22 5.11 2.36
N GLN A 86 23.94 5.09 2.76
CA GLN A 86 23.23 3.85 3.12
C GLN A 86 23.10 2.90 1.93
N VAL A 87 22.79 3.42 0.74
CA VAL A 87 22.70 2.60 -0.48
C VAL A 87 24.07 2.01 -0.83
N THR A 88 25.14 2.81 -0.72
CA THR A 88 26.53 2.35 -0.98
C THR A 88 26.92 1.23 -0.03
N GLY A 89 26.77 1.44 1.28
CA GLY A 89 27.11 0.43 2.29
C GLY A 89 26.29 -0.86 2.13
N LEU A 90 24.97 -0.74 1.83
CA LEU A 90 24.13 -1.90 1.56
C LEU A 90 24.60 -2.65 0.30
N THR A 91 24.95 -1.93 -0.76
CA THR A 91 25.43 -2.53 -2.01
C THR A 91 26.74 -3.28 -1.81
N GLU A 92 27.68 -2.72 -1.06
CA GLU A 92 28.95 -3.37 -0.72
C GLU A 92 28.71 -4.65 0.08
N MET A 93 27.87 -4.60 1.12
CA MET A 93 27.51 -5.76 1.94
C MET A 93 26.86 -6.87 1.10
N LEU A 94 25.88 -6.55 0.27
CA LEU A 94 25.17 -7.52 -0.56
C LEU A 94 26.10 -8.14 -1.62
N SER A 95 27.01 -7.32 -2.20
CA SER A 95 27.94 -7.78 -3.24
C SER A 95 29.05 -8.67 -2.70
N SER A 96 29.38 -8.54 -1.41
CA SER A 96 30.41 -9.36 -0.75
C SER A 96 29.86 -10.65 -0.12
N THR A 97 28.54 -10.86 -0.16
CA THR A 97 27.89 -12.03 0.44
C THR A 97 27.72 -13.15 -0.58
N ASP A 98 28.34 -14.30 -0.32
CA ASP A 98 28.23 -15.48 -1.19
C ASP A 98 26.95 -16.27 -0.94
N LYS A 99 26.52 -16.40 0.31
CA LYS A 99 25.32 -17.17 0.70
C LYS A 99 24.23 -16.25 1.26
N GLY A 100 23.56 -15.56 0.38
CA GLY A 100 22.44 -14.70 0.75
C GLY A 100 21.08 -15.35 0.56
N LEU A 101 20.09 -14.86 1.28
CA LEU A 101 18.68 -15.22 1.18
C LEU A 101 17.82 -13.96 1.11
N LEU A 102 16.92 -13.89 0.14
CA LEU A 102 15.95 -12.82 0.03
C LEU A 102 14.60 -13.29 0.58
N VAL A 103 14.10 -12.60 1.58
CA VAL A 103 12.79 -12.87 2.19
C VAL A 103 11.87 -11.70 1.88
N ILE A 104 10.69 -11.98 1.32
CA ILE A 104 9.75 -10.95 0.90
C ILE A 104 8.45 -11.11 1.69
N GLY A 105 8.18 -10.14 2.55
CA GLY A 105 6.89 -9.97 3.21
C GLY A 105 5.88 -9.28 2.31
N ARG A 106 4.84 -8.65 2.88
CA ARG A 106 3.80 -8.00 2.09
C ARG A 106 4.35 -6.79 1.33
N ILE A 107 4.27 -6.88 0.00
CA ILE A 107 4.51 -5.80 -0.96
C ILE A 107 3.33 -5.85 -1.94
N ASN A 108 2.57 -4.78 -2.04
CA ASN A 108 1.34 -4.75 -2.83
C ASN A 108 1.43 -3.80 -4.05
N ASP A 109 2.50 -3.03 -4.14
CA ASP A 109 2.73 -2.13 -5.26
C ASP A 109 3.40 -2.90 -6.41
N PRO A 110 2.82 -2.93 -7.61
CA PRO A 110 3.41 -3.62 -8.76
C PRO A 110 4.82 -3.12 -9.11
N ASP A 111 5.05 -1.80 -9.04
CA ASP A 111 6.36 -1.21 -9.36
C ASP A 111 7.44 -1.66 -8.35
N GLU A 112 7.06 -1.79 -7.07
CA GLU A 112 7.94 -2.34 -6.04
C GLU A 112 8.22 -3.84 -6.28
N CYS A 113 7.22 -4.61 -6.71
CA CYS A 113 7.42 -6.02 -7.06
C CYS A 113 8.40 -6.18 -8.23
N ASP A 114 8.31 -5.33 -9.25
CA ASP A 114 9.24 -5.34 -10.39
C ASP A 114 10.68 -4.99 -9.95
N ALA A 115 10.84 -4.00 -9.09
CA ALA A 115 12.13 -3.64 -8.52
C ALA A 115 12.74 -4.80 -7.68
N VAL A 116 11.92 -5.47 -6.87
CA VAL A 116 12.33 -6.65 -6.10
C VAL A 116 12.77 -7.79 -7.01
N SER A 117 12.02 -8.03 -8.10
CA SER A 117 12.38 -9.05 -9.10
C SER A 117 13.73 -8.75 -9.77
N ALA A 118 13.95 -7.49 -10.14
CA ALA A 118 15.23 -7.05 -10.73
C ALA A 118 16.40 -7.24 -9.76
N LEU A 119 16.21 -6.88 -8.49
CA LEU A 119 17.21 -7.08 -7.43
C LEU A 119 17.51 -8.57 -7.21
N ALA A 120 16.48 -9.40 -7.08
CA ALA A 120 16.62 -10.84 -6.89
C ALA A 120 17.41 -11.50 -8.03
N ASN A 121 17.09 -11.14 -9.27
CA ASN A 121 17.79 -11.63 -10.45
C ASN A 121 19.27 -11.18 -10.50
N LYS A 122 19.57 -10.00 -9.97
CA LYS A 122 20.95 -9.48 -9.90
C LYS A 122 21.77 -10.15 -8.82
N LEU A 123 21.17 -10.41 -7.67
CA LEU A 123 21.83 -11.08 -6.53
C LEU A 123 22.01 -12.58 -6.76
N HIS A 124 21.17 -13.20 -7.60
CA HIS A 124 21.12 -14.65 -7.79
C HIS A 124 20.87 -15.45 -6.50
N TRP A 125 20.28 -14.82 -5.51
CA TRP A 125 19.93 -15.45 -4.24
C TRP A 125 18.59 -16.20 -4.34
N PRO A 126 18.40 -17.26 -3.53
CA PRO A 126 17.07 -17.83 -3.32
C PRO A 126 16.11 -16.78 -2.76
N VAL A 127 14.84 -16.84 -3.20
CA VAL A 127 13.80 -15.88 -2.82
C VAL A 127 12.65 -16.61 -2.16
N LEU A 128 12.36 -16.29 -0.91
CA LEU A 128 11.20 -16.79 -0.18
C LEU A 128 10.14 -15.70 -0.12
N ALA A 129 9.10 -15.81 -0.92
CA ALA A 129 8.02 -14.83 -0.94
C ALA A 129 6.82 -15.31 -0.12
N ASP A 130 6.44 -14.54 0.90
CA ASP A 130 5.28 -14.83 1.75
C ASP A 130 3.99 -14.89 0.93
N CYS A 131 2.98 -15.63 1.43
CA CYS A 131 1.68 -15.74 0.77
C CYS A 131 0.93 -14.40 0.68
N THR A 132 1.25 -13.45 1.54
CA THR A 132 0.72 -12.07 1.50
C THR A 132 1.51 -11.14 0.58
N SER A 133 2.64 -11.61 0.06
CA SER A 133 3.47 -10.86 -0.86
C SER A 133 2.85 -10.84 -2.26
N GLY A 134 2.69 -9.69 -2.86
CA GLY A 134 2.34 -9.55 -4.27
C GLY A 134 3.37 -10.20 -5.22
N CYS A 135 4.57 -10.47 -4.70
CA CYS A 135 5.69 -11.01 -5.45
C CYS A 135 5.67 -12.55 -5.63
N ARG A 136 4.74 -13.28 -4.99
CA ARG A 136 4.70 -14.76 -5.05
C ARG A 136 4.44 -15.33 -6.45
N ARG A 137 3.94 -14.53 -7.37
CA ARG A 137 3.64 -14.91 -8.76
C ARG A 137 4.54 -14.22 -9.79
N MET A 138 5.75 -13.83 -9.38
CA MET A 138 6.72 -13.22 -10.28
C MET A 138 7.35 -14.27 -11.17
N ASP A 139 6.77 -14.49 -12.35
CA ASP A 139 7.29 -15.44 -13.34
C ASP A 139 8.71 -15.04 -13.85
N CYS A 140 9.09 -13.77 -13.67
CA CYS A 140 10.40 -13.24 -14.05
C CYS A 140 11.50 -13.46 -13.01
N CYS A 141 11.17 -13.94 -11.79
CA CYS A 141 12.14 -14.15 -10.72
C CYS A 141 12.65 -15.60 -10.70
N LYS A 142 13.85 -15.82 -11.22
CA LYS A 142 14.44 -17.17 -11.36
C LYS A 142 14.74 -17.89 -10.05
N GLY A 143 14.96 -17.14 -8.97
CA GLY A 143 15.28 -17.68 -7.63
C GLY A 143 14.06 -17.94 -6.74
N LEU A 144 12.84 -17.70 -7.22
CA LEU A 144 11.63 -17.78 -6.40
C LEU A 144 11.30 -19.22 -5.99
N ILE A 145 11.14 -19.42 -4.68
CA ILE A 145 10.74 -20.70 -4.05
C ILE A 145 9.33 -20.52 -3.48
N ALA A 146 8.31 -20.85 -4.28
CA ALA A 146 6.90 -20.59 -3.95
C ALA A 146 6.36 -21.44 -2.77
N HIS A 147 6.97 -22.60 -2.50
CA HIS A 147 6.52 -23.56 -1.48
C HIS A 147 7.51 -23.71 -0.33
N TYR A 148 8.22 -22.64 -0.01
CA TYR A 148 9.26 -22.66 1.01
C TYR A 148 8.75 -23.10 2.39
N ASP A 149 7.50 -22.79 2.74
CA ASP A 149 6.88 -23.18 4.01
C ASP A 149 6.90 -24.70 4.24
N LEU A 150 6.65 -25.46 3.18
CA LEU A 150 6.68 -26.92 3.22
C LEU A 150 8.11 -27.47 3.20
N ILE A 151 8.98 -26.85 2.42
CA ILE A 151 10.37 -27.24 2.25
C ILE A 151 11.16 -27.05 3.55
N LEU A 152 10.97 -25.90 4.22
CA LEU A 152 11.66 -25.58 5.48
C LEU A 152 11.20 -26.42 6.67
N ARG A 153 10.09 -27.16 6.55
CA ARG A 153 9.71 -28.17 7.55
C ARG A 153 10.71 -29.32 7.67
N SER A 154 11.51 -29.56 6.63
CA SER A 154 12.59 -30.53 6.66
C SER A 154 13.81 -29.91 7.37
N THR A 155 14.09 -30.35 8.60
CA THR A 155 15.26 -29.88 9.36
C THR A 155 16.56 -30.15 8.60
N LYS A 156 16.68 -31.30 7.93
CA LYS A 156 17.84 -31.64 7.10
C LYS A 156 18.07 -30.64 5.99
N PHE A 157 17.00 -30.16 5.36
CA PHE A 157 17.09 -29.17 4.30
C PHE A 157 17.44 -27.78 4.89
N ALA A 158 16.75 -27.37 5.96
CA ALA A 158 17.01 -26.10 6.64
C ALA A 158 18.46 -25.97 7.10
N ASP A 159 19.04 -27.04 7.64
CA ASP A 159 20.44 -27.07 8.08
C ASP A 159 21.44 -26.95 6.91
N CYS A 160 21.07 -27.39 5.70
CA CYS A 160 21.91 -27.29 4.52
C CYS A 160 21.95 -25.88 3.89
N ILE A 161 20.93 -25.05 4.15
CA ILE A 161 20.75 -23.76 3.48
C ILE A 161 20.91 -22.54 4.41
N LEU A 162 21.63 -22.71 5.51
CA LEU A 162 21.89 -21.59 6.43
C LEU A 162 22.56 -20.43 5.69
N PRO A 163 21.85 -19.30 5.53
CA PRO A 163 22.41 -18.13 4.86
C PRO A 163 23.38 -17.38 5.77
N GLU A 164 24.35 -16.71 5.18
CA GLU A 164 25.23 -15.75 5.87
C GLU A 164 24.56 -14.39 6.04
N CYS A 165 23.69 -14.04 5.10
CA CYS A 165 22.94 -12.80 5.10
C CYS A 165 21.49 -13.05 4.69
N VAL A 166 20.54 -12.42 5.40
CA VAL A 166 19.13 -12.39 5.04
C VAL A 166 18.74 -10.95 4.76
N LEU A 167 18.32 -10.67 3.53
CA LEU A 167 17.69 -9.41 3.18
C LEU A 167 16.18 -9.58 3.24
N HIS A 168 15.53 -8.87 4.18
CA HIS A 168 14.08 -8.86 4.32
C HIS A 168 13.50 -7.58 3.72
N LEU A 169 12.58 -7.73 2.78
CA LEU A 169 11.85 -6.63 2.12
C LEU A 169 10.36 -6.73 2.42
N GLY A 170 9.72 -5.58 2.58
CA GLY A 170 8.29 -5.49 2.90
C GLY A 170 7.98 -5.73 4.38
N ASP A 171 6.69 -5.99 4.66
CA ASP A 171 6.20 -6.21 6.02
C ASP A 171 6.60 -7.59 6.58
N VAL A 172 6.24 -7.81 7.85
CA VAL A 172 6.49 -9.07 8.56
C VAL A 172 5.92 -10.26 7.81
N VAL A 173 6.71 -11.31 7.68
CA VAL A 173 6.30 -12.60 7.14
C VAL A 173 5.33 -13.28 8.09
N ILE A 174 4.20 -13.75 7.60
CA ILE A 174 3.18 -14.46 8.39
C ILE A 174 3.27 -15.98 8.29
N SER A 175 3.99 -16.52 7.31
CA SER A 175 4.31 -17.93 7.19
C SER A 175 5.16 -18.40 8.38
N LYS A 176 4.85 -19.59 8.93
CA LYS A 176 5.52 -20.20 10.09
C LYS A 176 6.55 -21.20 9.67
#